data_acc919c21a1614c93db454c7aad914a1
#
_entry.id   acc919c21a1614c93db454c7aad914a1
#
_cell.length_a   1.000
_cell.length_b   1.000
_cell.length_c   1.000
_cell.angle_alpha   90.00
_cell.angle_beta   90.00
_cell.angle_gamma   90.00
#
_symmetry.space_group_name_H-M   'P 1'
#
loop_
_entity.id
_entity.type
_entity.pdbx_description
1 polymer ?
#
loop_
_entity_poly.entity_id
_entity_poly.type
_entity_poly.pdbx_seq_one_letter_code
_entity_poly.pdbx_strand_id
1 'polypeptide(L)'
;MFSGIVEEMATVTAIVREQENIHITLRCSFTAELKIDQSIAHNGVCLTVVAIDGDCYTVTAMKETLDRSNLGMLTVGSHVNIERSMLMNGRLDGHIVQGHVDQTALCTAVTDADGSTYYDFTYHYDRAMAHRGYFTVDKGSVTVNGVSLTVCQPTDNS
;
A
#
# COMPACT_ATOMS: atom_id res chain seq x y z
N MET A 1 -6.27 4.28 9.52
CA MET A 1 -6.16 2.84 9.85
C MET A 1 -6.89 2.04 8.79
N PHE A 2 -6.32 0.91 8.38
CA PHE A 2 -6.78 0.05 7.29
C PHE A 2 -6.76 -1.41 7.76
N SER A 3 -7.27 -2.31 6.94
CA SER A 3 -7.33 -3.74 7.26
C SER A 3 -6.43 -4.60 6.37
N GLY A 4 -5.93 -4.05 5.28
CA GLY A 4 -5.21 -4.79 4.25
C GLY A 4 -6.15 -5.59 3.33
N ILE A 5 -7.41 -5.18 3.27
CA ILE A 5 -8.40 -5.73 2.34
C ILE A 5 -8.62 -4.70 1.24
N VAL A 6 -8.05 -4.95 0.09
CA VAL A 6 -8.17 -4.08 -1.08
C VAL A 6 -9.61 -4.03 -1.57
N GLU A 7 -10.16 -2.83 -1.74
CA GLU A 7 -11.53 -2.65 -2.23
C GLU A 7 -11.57 -2.62 -3.77
N GLU A 8 -10.58 -1.97 -4.38
CA GLU A 8 -10.52 -1.79 -5.84
C GLU A 8 -9.07 -1.52 -6.29
N MET A 9 -8.81 -1.70 -7.58
CA MET A 9 -7.62 -1.17 -8.25
C MET A 9 -7.98 0.14 -8.97
N ALA A 10 -7.51 1.27 -8.43
CA ALA A 10 -7.66 2.57 -9.08
C ALA A 10 -6.68 2.72 -10.25
N THR A 11 -7.05 3.51 -11.25
CA THR A 11 -6.17 3.85 -12.38
C THR A 11 -5.59 5.25 -12.19
N VAL A 12 -4.28 5.39 -12.33
CA VAL A 12 -3.59 6.69 -12.35
C VAL A 12 -3.93 7.44 -13.64
N THR A 13 -4.53 8.61 -13.52
CA THR A 13 -4.93 9.44 -14.66
C THR A 13 -4.01 10.63 -14.91
N ALA A 14 -3.34 11.13 -13.85
CA ALA A 14 -2.33 12.18 -13.96
C ALA A 14 -1.30 12.08 -12.84
N ILE A 15 -0.10 12.56 -13.12
CA ILE A 15 0.99 12.73 -12.13
C ILE A 15 1.61 14.10 -12.36
N VAL A 16 1.64 14.92 -11.32
CA VAL A 16 2.28 16.24 -11.35
C VAL A 16 3.37 16.28 -10.28
N ARG A 17 4.59 16.67 -10.68
CA ARG A 17 5.70 16.84 -9.76
C ARG A 17 5.75 18.28 -9.29
N GLU A 18 5.80 18.47 -7.97
CA GLU A 18 5.97 19.77 -7.34
C GLU A 18 7.12 19.67 -6.33
N GLN A 19 8.28 20.21 -6.69
CA GLN A 19 9.52 20.07 -5.92
C GLN A 19 9.87 18.58 -5.69
N GLU A 20 9.93 18.14 -4.44
CA GLU A 20 10.21 16.75 -4.06
C GLU A 20 8.94 15.90 -3.88
N ASN A 21 7.75 16.51 -3.99
CA ASN A 21 6.47 15.86 -3.86
C ASN A 21 5.91 15.44 -5.22
N ILE A 22 5.00 14.48 -5.22
CA ILE A 22 4.16 14.17 -6.38
C ILE A 22 2.68 14.23 -6.00
N HIS A 23 1.89 14.84 -6.88
CA HIS A 23 0.45 14.78 -6.84
C HIS A 23 0.01 13.68 -7.81
N ILE A 24 -0.71 12.69 -7.31
CA ILE A 24 -1.20 11.55 -8.07
C ILE A 24 -2.71 11.70 -8.16
N THR A 25 -3.23 11.81 -9.39
CA THR A 25 -4.68 11.80 -9.64
C THR A 25 -5.09 10.39 -10.07
N LEU A 26 -6.11 9.86 -9.42
CA LEU A 26 -6.59 8.51 -9.63
C LEU A 26 -8.09 8.51 -9.88
N ARG A 27 -8.55 7.50 -10.62
CA ARG A 27 -9.96 7.21 -10.85
C ARG A 27 -10.32 5.88 -10.21
N CYS A 28 -11.44 5.84 -9.48
CA CYS A 28 -12.06 4.61 -8.97
C CYS A 28 -13.58 4.72 -8.98
N SER A 29 -14.27 3.60 -8.80
CA SER A 29 -15.74 3.54 -8.86
C SER A 29 -16.41 4.31 -7.72
N PHE A 30 -15.78 4.40 -6.55
CA PHE A 30 -16.33 5.07 -5.37
C PHE A 30 -15.82 6.51 -5.16
N THR A 31 -15.24 7.15 -6.17
CA THR A 31 -14.76 8.55 -6.07
C THR A 31 -15.83 9.50 -5.52
N ALA A 32 -17.09 9.33 -5.92
CA ALA A 32 -18.20 10.17 -5.47
C ALA A 32 -18.52 10.04 -3.96
N GLU A 33 -18.04 8.97 -3.30
CA GLU A 33 -18.20 8.74 -1.86
C GLU A 33 -17.06 9.35 -1.02
N LEU A 34 -15.98 9.79 -1.69
CA LEU A 34 -14.80 10.33 -1.03
C LEU A 34 -15.03 11.77 -0.55
N LYS A 35 -14.22 12.19 0.41
CA LYS A 35 -14.19 13.55 0.94
C LYS A 35 -12.75 14.06 1.00
N ILE A 36 -12.58 15.37 0.83
CA ILE A 36 -11.30 16.03 1.11
C ILE A 36 -10.94 15.76 2.57
N ASP A 37 -9.65 15.61 2.85
CA ASP A 37 -9.07 15.24 4.15
C ASP A 37 -9.32 13.77 4.57
N GLN A 38 -9.98 12.97 3.75
CA GLN A 38 -10.12 11.55 3.99
C GLN A 38 -8.80 10.81 3.69
N SER A 39 -8.47 9.81 4.53
CA SER A 39 -7.34 8.92 4.30
C SER A 39 -7.75 7.72 3.45
N ILE A 40 -6.95 7.40 2.45
CA ILE A 40 -7.06 6.20 1.61
C ILE A 40 -5.68 5.54 1.53
N ALA A 41 -5.61 4.22 1.60
CA ALA A 41 -4.38 3.48 1.34
C ALA A 41 -4.19 3.27 -0.17
N HIS A 42 -2.97 3.52 -0.66
CA HIS A 42 -2.56 3.33 -2.07
C HIS A 42 -1.36 2.39 -2.08
N ASN A 43 -1.54 1.15 -2.58
CA ASN A 43 -0.56 0.08 -2.40
C ASN A 43 -0.10 -0.05 -0.94
N GLY A 44 -1.02 0.14 0.02
CA GLY A 44 -0.73 0.12 1.45
C GLY A 44 -0.21 1.43 2.04
N VAL A 45 0.03 2.46 1.23
CA VAL A 45 0.48 3.78 1.69
C VAL A 45 -0.71 4.67 2.02
N CYS A 46 -0.82 5.12 3.25
CA CYS A 46 -1.84 6.08 3.69
C CYS A 46 -1.56 7.47 3.10
N LEU A 47 -2.45 7.95 2.24
CA LEU A 47 -2.41 9.31 1.70
C LEU A 47 -3.76 9.99 1.93
N THR A 48 -3.70 11.32 2.03
CA THR A 48 -4.89 12.16 2.23
C THR A 48 -5.40 12.68 0.89
N VAL A 49 -6.71 12.63 0.69
CA VAL A 49 -7.39 13.22 -0.47
C VAL A 49 -7.30 14.74 -0.38
N VAL A 50 -6.69 15.38 -1.36
CA VAL A 50 -6.50 16.85 -1.40
C VAL A 50 -7.40 17.55 -2.42
N ALA A 51 -7.91 16.82 -3.42
CA ALA A 51 -8.86 17.35 -4.40
C ALA A 51 -9.75 16.23 -4.93
N ILE A 52 -10.95 16.59 -5.38
CA ILE A 52 -11.90 15.71 -6.08
C ILE A 52 -12.43 16.49 -7.27
N ASP A 53 -12.37 15.91 -8.46
CA ASP A 53 -12.86 16.49 -9.70
C ASP A 53 -13.52 15.40 -10.57
N GLY A 54 -14.84 15.47 -10.69
CA GLY A 54 -15.63 14.47 -11.43
C GLY A 54 -15.47 13.06 -10.84
N ASP A 55 -14.96 12.15 -11.65
CA ASP A 55 -14.71 10.74 -11.29
C ASP A 55 -13.28 10.48 -10.79
N CYS A 56 -12.49 11.55 -10.58
CA CYS A 56 -11.11 11.49 -10.16
C CYS A 56 -10.89 12.15 -8.79
N TYR A 57 -9.92 11.67 -8.05
CA TYR A 57 -9.43 12.31 -6.83
C TYR A 57 -7.89 12.42 -6.86
N THR A 58 -7.35 13.39 -6.15
CA THR A 58 -5.90 13.62 -6.08
C THR A 58 -5.39 13.45 -4.65
N VAL A 59 -4.24 12.81 -4.54
CA VAL A 59 -3.48 12.66 -3.29
C VAL A 59 -2.06 13.18 -3.49
N THR A 60 -1.38 13.55 -2.39
CA THR A 60 -0.01 14.03 -2.43
C THR A 60 0.90 13.05 -1.70
N ALA A 61 1.93 12.55 -2.36
CA ALA A 61 3.00 11.76 -1.76
C ALA A 61 4.25 12.63 -1.57
N MET A 62 4.74 12.72 -0.33
CA MET A 62 5.94 13.44 0.04
C MET A 62 7.19 12.60 -0.27
N LYS A 63 8.35 13.25 -0.33
CA LYS A 63 9.62 12.59 -0.61
C LYS A 63 9.87 11.35 0.26
N GLU A 64 9.71 11.44 1.58
CA GLU A 64 9.93 10.30 2.47
C GLU A 64 9.05 9.09 2.10
N THR A 65 7.80 9.34 1.74
CA THR A 65 6.87 8.31 1.28
C THR A 65 7.33 7.68 -0.03
N LEU A 66 7.83 8.50 -0.96
CA LEU A 66 8.35 8.02 -2.24
C LEU A 66 9.63 7.18 -2.06
N ASP A 67 10.49 7.56 -1.13
CA ASP A 67 11.75 6.86 -0.84
C ASP A 67 11.51 5.46 -0.21
N ARG A 68 10.38 5.28 0.49
CA ARG A 68 10.04 4.03 1.19
C ARG A 68 9.07 3.13 0.45
N SER A 69 8.43 3.62 -0.59
CA SER A 69 7.34 2.92 -1.27
C SER A 69 7.56 2.81 -2.79
N ASN A 70 6.73 2.05 -3.45
CA ASN A 70 6.74 1.94 -4.91
C ASN A 70 5.94 3.05 -5.63
N LEU A 71 5.40 4.02 -4.90
CA LEU A 71 4.59 5.09 -5.50
C LEU A 71 5.39 5.99 -6.45
N GLY A 72 6.69 6.14 -6.20
CA GLY A 72 7.59 6.90 -7.08
C GLY A 72 7.78 6.29 -8.47
N MET A 73 7.43 5.02 -8.65
CA MET A 73 7.53 4.26 -9.91
C MET A 73 6.25 4.32 -10.75
N LEU A 74 5.17 4.92 -10.23
CA LEU A 74 3.90 5.01 -10.94
C LEU A 74 4.00 5.91 -12.16
N THR A 75 3.25 5.55 -13.17
CA THR A 75 3.05 6.31 -14.41
C THR A 75 1.56 6.42 -14.72
N VAL A 76 1.18 7.33 -15.58
CA VAL A 76 -0.21 7.40 -16.07
C VAL A 76 -0.58 6.06 -16.71
N GLY A 77 -1.75 5.53 -16.34
CA GLY A 77 -2.22 4.19 -16.71
C GLY A 77 -1.83 3.09 -15.71
N SER A 78 -0.96 3.35 -14.73
CA SER A 78 -0.67 2.37 -13.66
C SER A 78 -1.92 2.06 -12.86
N HIS A 79 -2.02 0.81 -12.37
CA HIS A 79 -3.03 0.37 -11.44
C HIS A 79 -2.48 0.39 -10.00
N VAL A 80 -3.31 0.82 -9.06
CA VAL A 80 -2.95 1.00 -7.65
C VAL A 80 -4.03 0.36 -6.80
N ASN A 81 -3.66 -0.55 -5.92
CA ASN A 81 -4.58 -1.13 -4.93
C ASN A 81 -5.01 -0.03 -3.96
N ILE A 82 -6.32 0.13 -3.78
CA ILE A 82 -6.87 1.14 -2.88
C ILE A 82 -7.78 0.51 -1.83
N GLU A 83 -7.73 1.09 -0.63
CA GLU A 83 -8.59 0.75 0.50
C GLU A 83 -8.94 2.02 1.25
N ARG A 84 -10.23 2.27 1.51
CA ARG A 84 -10.69 3.35 2.39
C ARG A 84 -10.37 3.04 3.84
N SER A 85 -10.22 4.06 4.66
CA SER A 85 -10.03 3.88 6.10
C SER A 85 -11.20 3.11 6.73
N MET A 86 -10.87 2.23 7.69
CA MET A 86 -11.84 1.40 8.40
C MET A 86 -12.88 2.25 9.13
N LEU A 87 -14.12 1.77 9.14
CA LEU A 87 -15.17 2.30 10.00
C LEU A 87 -15.00 1.75 11.43
N MET A 88 -15.27 2.58 12.44
CA MET A 88 -15.15 2.19 13.87
C MET A 88 -16.06 1.02 14.29
N ASN A 89 -17.16 0.82 13.56
CA ASN A 89 -18.10 -0.29 13.77
C ASN A 89 -18.02 -1.35 12.66
N GLY A 90 -16.97 -1.29 11.82
CA GLY A 90 -16.71 -2.26 10.76
C GLY A 90 -16.05 -3.53 11.29
N ARG A 91 -16.02 -4.57 10.43
CA ARG A 91 -15.25 -5.79 10.68
C ARG A 91 -13.78 -5.57 10.36
N LEU A 92 -12.92 -6.30 11.05
CA LEU A 92 -11.50 -6.41 10.74
C LEU A 92 -11.24 -7.78 10.11
N ASP A 93 -11.37 -7.87 8.78
CA ASP A 93 -11.23 -9.13 8.05
C ASP A 93 -9.75 -9.44 7.68
N GLY A 94 -8.85 -8.47 7.79
CA GLY A 94 -7.41 -8.63 7.66
C GLY A 94 -6.69 -8.46 9.01
N HIS A 95 -5.78 -7.50 9.08
CA HIS A 95 -5.11 -7.11 10.33
C HIS A 95 -5.05 -5.58 10.46
N ILE A 96 -4.60 -5.06 11.60
CA ILE A 96 -4.49 -3.62 11.80
C ILE A 96 -3.30 -3.08 10.99
N VAL A 97 -3.60 -2.26 9.98
CA VAL A 97 -2.63 -1.64 9.07
C VAL A 97 -2.66 -0.13 9.25
N GLN A 98 -1.52 0.47 9.56
CA GLN A 98 -1.41 1.93 9.71
C GLN A 98 -1.35 2.64 8.37
N GLY A 99 -0.75 2.03 7.37
CA GLY A 99 -0.48 2.61 6.06
C GLY A 99 0.85 3.38 6.00
N HIS A 100 1.73 3.13 6.96
CA HIS A 100 3.10 3.66 6.99
C HIS A 100 4.05 2.58 6.52
N VAL A 101 4.40 2.61 5.24
CA VAL A 101 5.23 1.59 4.60
C VAL A 101 6.67 1.69 5.12
N ASP A 102 7.24 0.56 5.49
CA ASP A 102 8.59 0.46 6.04
C ASP A 102 9.66 0.53 4.94
N GLN A 103 9.47 -0.27 3.88
CA GLN A 103 10.40 -0.36 2.76
C GLN A 103 9.74 -1.05 1.56
N THR A 104 10.45 -1.07 0.44
CA THR A 104 10.12 -1.90 -0.73
C THR A 104 10.77 -3.27 -0.63
N ALA A 105 10.16 -4.26 -1.29
CA ALA A 105 10.70 -5.60 -1.45
C ALA A 105 10.64 -6.02 -2.93
N LEU A 106 11.53 -6.91 -3.33
CA LEU A 106 11.52 -7.51 -4.67
C LEU A 106 10.82 -8.87 -4.58
N CYS A 107 9.76 -9.07 -5.37
CA CYS A 107 9.18 -10.39 -5.56
C CYS A 107 10.13 -11.22 -6.43
N THR A 108 10.69 -12.29 -5.87
CA THR A 108 11.72 -13.12 -6.52
C THR A 108 11.14 -14.40 -7.10
N ALA A 109 10.00 -14.88 -6.56
CA ALA A 109 9.27 -16.02 -7.12
C ALA A 109 7.78 -15.93 -6.82
N VAL A 110 6.99 -16.56 -7.69
CA VAL A 110 5.56 -16.84 -7.49
C VAL A 110 5.36 -18.31 -7.79
N THR A 111 4.91 -19.08 -6.79
CA THR A 111 4.79 -20.53 -6.90
C THR A 111 3.34 -20.95 -6.66
N ASP A 112 2.75 -21.65 -7.62
CA ASP A 112 1.46 -22.29 -7.44
C ASP A 112 1.63 -23.59 -6.62
N ALA A 113 0.84 -23.73 -5.58
CA ALA A 113 0.88 -24.83 -4.64
C ALA A 113 -0.50 -25.49 -4.49
N ASP A 114 -1.07 -25.95 -5.60
CA ASP A 114 -2.32 -26.74 -5.66
C ASP A 114 -3.48 -26.10 -4.87
N GLY A 115 -3.88 -24.91 -5.31
CA GLY A 115 -4.96 -24.12 -4.70
C GLY A 115 -4.51 -23.04 -3.74
N SER A 116 -3.20 -22.85 -3.59
CA SER A 116 -2.56 -21.73 -2.89
C SER A 116 -1.47 -21.13 -3.76
N THR A 117 -1.11 -19.86 -3.51
CA THR A 117 0.01 -19.21 -4.20
C THR A 117 0.98 -18.70 -3.16
N TYR A 118 2.24 -19.07 -3.29
CA TYR A 118 3.35 -18.50 -2.52
C TYR A 118 4.01 -17.38 -3.32
N TYR A 119 4.30 -16.29 -2.63
CA TYR A 119 5.07 -15.15 -3.14
C TYR A 119 6.33 -15.02 -2.31
N ASP A 120 7.48 -15.17 -2.92
CA ASP A 120 8.76 -14.98 -2.26
C ASP A 120 9.25 -13.55 -2.48
N PHE A 121 9.55 -12.86 -1.38
CA PHE A 121 10.04 -11.48 -1.42
C PHE A 121 11.41 -11.39 -0.76
N THR A 122 12.31 -10.61 -1.35
CA THR A 122 13.56 -10.20 -0.69
C THR A 122 13.54 -8.70 -0.45
N TYR A 123 14.05 -8.29 0.71
CA TYR A 123 14.12 -6.91 1.14
C TYR A 123 15.47 -6.61 1.82
N HIS A 124 15.77 -5.33 1.99
CA HIS A 124 17.00 -4.94 2.68
C HIS A 124 16.90 -5.21 4.17
N TYR A 125 17.75 -6.10 4.70
CA TYR A 125 17.84 -6.36 6.13
C TYR A 125 18.78 -5.36 6.80
N ASP A 126 18.26 -4.65 7.80
CA ASP A 126 19.02 -3.77 8.68
C ASP A 126 18.86 -4.26 10.12
N ARG A 127 19.97 -4.71 10.71
CA ARG A 127 19.99 -5.22 12.09
C ARG A 127 19.51 -4.20 13.12
N ALA A 128 19.81 -2.91 12.93
CA ALA A 128 19.38 -1.86 13.83
C ALA A 128 17.88 -1.63 13.75
N MET A 129 17.30 -1.75 12.55
CA MET A 129 15.84 -1.69 12.34
C MET A 129 15.16 -2.93 12.89
N ALA A 130 15.73 -4.12 12.69
CA ALA A 130 15.19 -5.37 13.26
C ALA A 130 15.06 -5.28 14.79
N HIS A 131 16.03 -4.70 15.49
CA HIS A 131 15.94 -4.45 16.94
C HIS A 131 14.83 -3.48 17.35
N ARG A 132 14.26 -2.72 16.40
CA ARG A 132 13.09 -1.84 16.60
C ARG A 132 11.76 -2.50 16.23
N GLY A 133 11.77 -3.78 15.84
CA GLY A 133 10.57 -4.53 15.47
C GLY A 133 10.29 -4.60 13.96
N TYR A 134 11.20 -4.15 13.11
CA TYR A 134 11.07 -4.24 11.64
C TYR A 134 11.58 -5.61 11.16
N PHE A 135 10.80 -6.63 11.42
CA PHE A 135 11.06 -8.01 10.96
C PHE A 135 9.75 -8.78 10.81
N THR A 136 9.77 -9.78 9.95
CA THR A 136 8.64 -10.69 9.74
C THR A 136 8.65 -11.82 10.78
N VAL A 137 7.48 -12.28 11.16
CA VAL A 137 7.28 -13.38 12.12
C VAL A 137 6.51 -14.50 11.44
N ASP A 138 6.97 -15.73 11.59
CA ASP A 138 6.28 -16.89 11.03
C ASP A 138 4.84 -16.96 11.52
N LYS A 139 3.91 -17.19 10.59
CA LYS A 139 2.45 -17.11 10.79
C LYS A 139 1.92 -15.76 11.24
N GLY A 140 2.75 -14.72 11.22
CA GLY A 140 2.33 -13.34 11.40
C GLY A 140 1.62 -12.80 10.17
N SER A 141 1.12 -11.58 10.27
CA SER A 141 0.53 -10.86 9.14
C SER A 141 1.50 -9.80 8.62
N VAL A 142 1.57 -9.66 7.32
CA VAL A 142 2.31 -8.60 6.62
C VAL A 142 1.41 -7.97 5.55
N THR A 143 1.59 -6.70 5.30
CA THR A 143 0.88 -6.00 4.23
C THR A 143 1.83 -5.79 3.05
N VAL A 144 1.52 -6.38 1.90
CA VAL A 144 2.28 -6.18 0.65
C VAL A 144 1.38 -5.50 -0.36
N ASN A 145 1.77 -4.31 -0.83
CA ASN A 145 0.97 -3.48 -1.73
C ASN A 145 -0.49 -3.32 -1.28
N GLY A 146 -0.71 -3.17 0.02
CA GLY A 146 -2.05 -3.00 0.60
C GLY A 146 -2.80 -4.30 0.86
N VAL A 147 -2.26 -5.46 0.49
CA VAL A 147 -2.90 -6.77 0.70
C VAL A 147 -2.38 -7.41 1.98
N SER A 148 -3.29 -7.78 2.89
CA SER A 148 -2.97 -8.54 4.11
C SER A 148 -2.64 -9.98 3.74
N LEU A 149 -1.44 -10.43 4.06
CA LEU A 149 -0.94 -11.76 3.77
C LEU A 149 -0.40 -12.43 5.04
N THR A 150 -0.35 -13.75 5.03
CA THR A 150 0.28 -14.53 6.10
C THR A 150 1.74 -14.81 5.75
N VAL A 151 2.62 -14.54 6.67
CA VAL A 151 4.05 -14.83 6.56
C VAL A 151 4.28 -16.33 6.74
N CYS A 152 5.03 -16.94 5.82
CA CYS A 152 5.41 -18.35 5.85
C CYS A 152 6.93 -18.47 5.71
N GLN A 153 7.57 -19.20 6.64
CA GLN A 153 9.00 -19.53 6.59
C GLN A 153 9.92 -18.30 6.41
N PRO A 154 9.77 -17.25 7.22
CA PRO A 154 10.59 -16.06 7.07
C PRO A 154 12.06 -16.35 7.37
N THR A 155 12.93 -15.64 6.67
CA THR A 155 14.36 -15.51 6.99
C THR A 155 14.66 -14.08 7.42
N ASP A 156 15.94 -13.73 7.66
CA ASP A 156 16.29 -12.35 8.04
C ASP A 156 15.92 -11.32 6.98
N ASN A 157 15.85 -11.71 5.69
CA ASN A 157 15.63 -10.80 4.57
C ASN A 157 14.59 -11.30 3.54
N SER A 158 13.77 -12.27 3.89
CA SER A 158 12.70 -12.78 3.01
C SER A 158 11.49 -13.28 3.79
#